data_b524c932410f0c415d0f3204c453c79d
#
_entry.id   b524c932410f0c415d0f3204c453c79d
#
_cell.length_a   1.000
_cell.length_b   1.000
_cell.length_c   1.000
_cell.angle_alpha   90.00
_cell.angle_beta   90.00
_cell.angle_gamma   90.00
#
_symmetry.space_group_name_H-M   'P 1'
#
loop_
_entity.id
_entity.type
_entity.pdbx_description
1 polymer ?
#
loop_
_entity_poly.entity_id
_entity_poly.type
_entity_poly.pdbx_seq_one_letter_code
_entity_poly.pdbx_strand_id
1 'polypeptide(L)'
;MTQTLTQLMNERVVLLDGGMGTQIFAKGPTLEDYGSKELEGCVVLLNLSRKAWIQEIHERYFKAGADAVETNTFGANPLVLAEFGIPERAFELNVAAAKLAREVADSFEGGRYVIGSVGPGTKLLTLGHTTYAAMFESYRTQVAGLLAGGADAILIETCQDLAQIKVATRAAREAMAQAKRKVPLWVQGTVETTGTLLVGSDITSVLHAVEPLGIDVLGLNCATGPDEMASHLHALAEASPFAISCLPNAGLPRNEGGKVVYPLDPEAFAAKVAHAAAQHGLAIVGGCCGTTPDHIRALAPHVKNLAAPHRSPKLERSASSLYLSTALRQEPAPTIVGERTNANGSKAFRDALAKEDWDALVEIAKGQQKEGAHLLDVCVAYVGRDEVRDMDLYLSKLVTQVQLPLMIDSTEVPVIERALQKAPGKCIVNSINFEDGEAKARKILDLCKAYGASIVALTIDEQGMAKTLERKVQIAERLVKLVVDEYGFHPSDLIIDPLTFTLGSGDEAFRGSAVATLEALKAIRHRWPLVNTILGVSNVSFGLAPGSRHILNALMLYHAVQHG
;
A
#
# COMPACT_ATOMS: atom_id res chain seq x y z
N MET A 1 -28.46 -9.77 -20.03
CA MET A 1 -27.75 -9.28 -18.84
C MET A 1 -26.66 -8.34 -19.35
N THR A 2 -26.59 -7.14 -18.85
CA THR A 2 -25.50 -6.19 -19.17
C THR A 2 -24.18 -6.74 -18.61
N GLN A 3 -23.14 -6.74 -19.44
CA GLN A 3 -21.78 -7.11 -19.06
C GLN A 3 -21.31 -6.26 -17.85
N THR A 4 -20.62 -6.86 -16.89
CA THR A 4 -20.02 -6.11 -15.77
C THR A 4 -18.69 -5.48 -16.20
N LEU A 5 -18.25 -4.42 -15.48
CA LEU A 5 -16.95 -3.78 -15.73
C LEU A 5 -15.79 -4.80 -15.64
N THR A 6 -15.81 -5.69 -14.67
CA THR A 6 -14.81 -6.76 -14.50
C THR A 6 -14.80 -7.72 -15.71
N GLN A 7 -15.97 -8.07 -16.25
CA GLN A 7 -16.05 -8.89 -17.46
C GLN A 7 -15.45 -8.16 -18.65
N LEU A 8 -15.76 -6.87 -18.81
CA LEU A 8 -15.18 -6.05 -19.87
C LEU A 8 -13.64 -5.98 -19.79
N MET A 9 -13.08 -5.78 -18.59
CA MET A 9 -11.64 -5.76 -18.35
C MET A 9 -10.94 -7.09 -18.69
N ASN A 10 -11.65 -8.21 -18.58
CA ASN A 10 -11.14 -9.53 -18.95
C ASN A 10 -11.23 -9.83 -20.45
N GLU A 11 -11.93 -9.03 -21.21
CA GLU A 11 -12.10 -9.21 -22.66
C GLU A 11 -11.20 -8.29 -23.47
N ARG A 12 -11.08 -7.03 -23.07
CA ARG A 12 -10.32 -6.02 -23.79
C ARG A 12 -9.86 -4.87 -22.89
N VAL A 13 -9.01 -4.02 -23.45
CA VAL A 13 -8.61 -2.77 -22.82
C VAL A 13 -9.84 -1.87 -22.62
N VAL A 14 -9.97 -1.32 -21.42
CA VAL A 14 -11.04 -0.38 -21.04
C VAL A 14 -10.56 1.05 -21.25
N LEU A 15 -11.37 1.85 -21.92
CA LEU A 15 -11.10 3.26 -22.17
C LEU A 15 -11.89 4.12 -21.19
N LEU A 16 -11.19 4.84 -20.31
CA LEU A 16 -11.75 5.87 -19.45
C LEU A 16 -11.84 7.20 -20.19
N ASP A 17 -12.47 8.15 -19.54
CA ASP A 17 -12.54 9.55 -19.95
C ASP A 17 -11.21 10.30 -19.74
N GLY A 18 -11.27 11.61 -19.73
CA GLY A 18 -10.14 12.53 -19.55
C GLY A 18 -10.42 13.56 -18.48
N GLY A 19 -9.65 14.64 -18.47
CA GLY A 19 -9.62 15.63 -17.41
C GLY A 19 -10.96 16.31 -17.12
N MET A 20 -11.67 15.87 -16.08
CA MET A 20 -12.92 16.50 -15.60
C MET A 20 -12.67 17.99 -15.26
N GLY A 21 -11.63 18.30 -14.46
CA GLY A 21 -11.27 19.66 -14.11
C GLY A 21 -10.97 20.54 -15.33
N THR A 22 -10.26 20.00 -16.34
CA THR A 22 -9.98 20.68 -17.61
C THR A 22 -11.27 21.12 -18.29
N GLN A 23 -12.28 20.24 -18.34
CA GLN A 23 -13.57 20.54 -18.97
C GLN A 23 -14.41 21.55 -18.17
N ILE A 24 -14.37 21.46 -16.83
CA ILE A 24 -15.07 22.41 -15.94
C ILE A 24 -14.50 23.81 -16.11
N PHE A 25 -13.18 23.96 -16.02
CA PHE A 25 -12.52 25.26 -16.16
C PHE A 25 -12.69 25.88 -17.54
N ALA A 26 -12.81 25.08 -18.60
CA ALA A 26 -13.13 25.55 -19.95
C ALA A 26 -14.54 26.18 -20.04
N LYS A 27 -15.46 25.89 -19.12
CA LYS A 27 -16.78 26.52 -19.05
C LYS A 27 -16.75 27.88 -18.35
N GLY A 28 -15.62 28.27 -17.72
CA GLY A 28 -15.44 29.56 -17.06
C GLY A 28 -16.36 29.77 -15.87
N PRO A 29 -16.35 28.88 -14.85
CA PRO A 29 -17.23 29.03 -13.68
C PRO A 29 -16.98 30.34 -12.96
N THR A 30 -18.05 30.97 -12.52
CA THR A 30 -18.06 32.24 -11.82
C THR A 30 -18.45 32.06 -10.36
N LEU A 31 -18.33 33.11 -9.57
CA LEU A 31 -18.73 33.10 -8.15
C LEU A 31 -20.19 32.63 -7.94
N GLU A 32 -21.11 33.02 -8.84
CA GLU A 32 -22.51 32.62 -8.77
C GLU A 32 -22.71 31.11 -8.89
N ASP A 33 -21.82 30.43 -9.63
CA ASP A 33 -21.88 29.00 -9.83
C ASP A 33 -21.56 28.23 -8.55
N TYR A 34 -20.72 28.80 -7.68
CA TYR A 34 -20.35 28.24 -6.39
C TYR A 34 -21.28 28.68 -5.25
N GLY A 35 -22.02 29.77 -5.40
CA GLY A 35 -23.00 30.28 -4.47
C GLY A 35 -22.48 31.32 -3.48
N SER A 36 -21.23 31.29 -3.05
CA SER A 36 -20.60 32.31 -2.21
C SER A 36 -19.10 32.39 -2.44
N LYS A 37 -18.47 33.45 -1.91
CA LYS A 37 -17.01 33.64 -2.01
C LYS A 37 -16.23 32.56 -1.25
N GLU A 38 -16.74 32.08 -0.14
CA GLU A 38 -16.12 31.04 0.69
C GLU A 38 -16.12 29.69 -0.03
N LEU A 39 -17.03 29.49 -0.98
CA LEU A 39 -17.19 28.27 -1.76
C LEU A 39 -16.54 28.35 -3.15
N GLU A 40 -15.92 29.48 -3.48
CA GLU A 40 -15.25 29.67 -4.78
C GLU A 40 -14.16 28.62 -4.99
N GLY A 41 -14.20 27.94 -6.15
CA GLY A 41 -13.28 26.85 -6.46
C GLY A 41 -13.68 25.46 -5.94
N CYS A 42 -14.74 25.33 -5.17
CA CYS A 42 -15.28 24.04 -4.74
C CYS A 42 -16.05 23.37 -5.89
N VAL A 43 -15.32 22.82 -6.87
CA VAL A 43 -15.86 22.29 -8.13
C VAL A 43 -16.88 21.15 -7.94
N VAL A 44 -16.85 20.46 -6.81
CA VAL A 44 -17.81 19.39 -6.49
C VAL A 44 -19.22 19.91 -6.27
N LEU A 45 -19.40 21.19 -5.90
CA LEU A 45 -20.71 21.83 -5.76
C LEU A 45 -21.43 21.96 -7.11
N LEU A 46 -20.69 22.02 -8.22
CA LEU A 46 -21.27 22.11 -9.56
C LEU A 46 -22.13 20.89 -9.91
N ASN A 47 -21.95 19.76 -9.22
CA ASN A 47 -22.86 18.62 -9.31
C ASN A 47 -24.31 18.98 -8.90
N LEU A 48 -24.50 20.03 -8.12
CA LEU A 48 -25.82 20.50 -7.69
C LEU A 48 -26.22 21.79 -8.41
N SER A 49 -25.33 22.77 -8.48
CA SER A 49 -25.62 24.11 -9.03
C SER A 49 -25.57 24.18 -10.56
N ARG A 50 -24.76 23.34 -11.19
CA ARG A 50 -24.57 23.28 -12.67
C ARG A 50 -24.66 21.86 -13.20
N LYS A 51 -25.68 21.10 -12.79
CA LYS A 51 -25.91 19.71 -13.20
C LYS A 51 -25.75 19.48 -14.68
N ALA A 52 -26.35 20.35 -15.51
CA ALA A 52 -26.30 20.25 -16.96
C ALA A 52 -24.85 20.31 -17.52
N TRP A 53 -23.97 21.08 -16.87
CA TRP A 53 -22.56 21.12 -17.32
C TRP A 53 -21.84 19.78 -17.06
N ILE A 54 -22.07 19.19 -15.89
CA ILE A 54 -21.44 17.92 -15.53
C ILE A 54 -22.01 16.79 -16.40
N GLN A 55 -23.33 16.77 -16.63
CA GLN A 55 -23.97 15.81 -17.55
C GLN A 55 -23.43 15.94 -18.97
N GLU A 56 -23.32 17.16 -19.50
CA GLU A 56 -22.74 17.42 -20.83
C GLU A 56 -21.27 16.93 -20.94
N ILE A 57 -20.45 17.11 -19.88
CA ILE A 57 -19.07 16.64 -19.88
C ILE A 57 -19.04 15.12 -19.99
N HIS A 58 -19.80 14.40 -19.15
CA HIS A 58 -19.88 12.94 -19.22
C HIS A 58 -20.40 12.46 -20.58
N GLU A 59 -21.44 13.10 -21.11
CA GLU A 59 -22.01 12.78 -22.41
C GLU A 59 -20.98 12.94 -23.55
N ARG A 60 -20.19 14.01 -23.52
CA ARG A 60 -19.14 14.26 -24.52
C ARG A 60 -18.05 13.20 -24.49
N TYR A 61 -17.64 12.72 -23.30
CA TYR A 61 -16.68 11.65 -23.18
C TYR A 61 -17.23 10.30 -23.65
N PHE A 62 -18.47 9.96 -23.34
CA PHE A 62 -19.11 8.75 -23.87
C PHE A 62 -19.27 8.81 -25.39
N LYS A 63 -19.66 9.96 -25.97
CA LYS A 63 -19.70 10.19 -27.42
C LYS A 63 -18.32 10.11 -28.06
N ALA A 64 -17.26 10.46 -27.34
CA ALA A 64 -15.89 10.29 -27.80
C ALA A 64 -15.41 8.83 -27.79
N GLY A 65 -16.16 7.95 -27.16
CA GLY A 65 -15.88 6.52 -27.15
C GLY A 65 -15.44 5.96 -25.79
N ALA A 66 -15.44 6.72 -24.71
CA ALA A 66 -15.15 6.20 -23.36
C ALA A 66 -16.11 5.06 -22.99
N ASP A 67 -15.61 4.03 -22.34
CA ASP A 67 -16.38 2.94 -21.77
C ASP A 67 -16.89 3.31 -20.36
N ALA A 68 -16.11 4.11 -19.65
CA ALA A 68 -16.42 4.58 -18.31
C ALA A 68 -16.07 6.07 -18.16
N VAL A 69 -16.73 6.74 -17.21
CA VAL A 69 -16.44 8.11 -16.82
C VAL A 69 -16.20 8.20 -15.32
N GLU A 70 -15.28 9.08 -14.92
CA GLU A 70 -15.01 9.40 -13.53
C GLU A 70 -16.01 10.45 -13.01
N THR A 71 -16.48 10.27 -11.77
CA THR A 71 -17.38 11.24 -11.12
C THR A 71 -16.65 12.54 -10.81
N ASN A 72 -17.36 13.67 -10.82
CA ASN A 72 -16.81 14.95 -10.33
C ASN A 72 -16.76 14.98 -8.80
N THR A 73 -15.89 14.15 -8.20
CA THR A 73 -15.80 13.96 -6.74
C THR A 73 -14.36 13.94 -6.21
N PHE A 74 -13.38 14.31 -7.03
CA PHE A 74 -11.95 14.30 -6.66
C PHE A 74 -11.68 14.95 -5.28
N GLY A 75 -12.26 16.12 -5.01
CA GLY A 75 -12.15 16.83 -3.73
C GLY A 75 -13.35 16.67 -2.80
N ALA A 76 -14.20 15.66 -2.98
CA ALA A 76 -15.46 15.54 -2.24
C ALA A 76 -15.35 14.80 -0.89
N ASN A 77 -14.16 14.76 -0.27
CA ASN A 77 -14.00 14.19 1.07
C ASN A 77 -14.11 15.24 2.17
N PRO A 78 -14.52 14.87 3.41
CA PRO A 78 -14.69 15.79 4.51
C PRO A 78 -13.49 16.68 4.84
N LEU A 79 -12.24 16.17 4.71
CA LEU A 79 -11.04 16.96 5.01
C LEU A 79 -10.84 18.10 4.01
N VAL A 80 -11.14 17.89 2.72
CA VAL A 80 -11.09 18.95 1.70
C VAL A 80 -12.27 19.90 1.86
N LEU A 81 -13.48 19.38 2.06
CA LEU A 81 -14.68 20.19 2.20
C LEU A 81 -14.68 21.05 3.46
N ALA A 82 -13.90 20.66 4.49
CA ALA A 82 -13.69 21.50 5.68
C ALA A 82 -12.96 22.82 5.36
N GLU A 83 -12.15 22.86 4.31
CA GLU A 83 -11.47 24.08 3.84
C GLU A 83 -12.48 25.10 3.26
N PHE A 84 -13.65 24.60 2.83
CA PHE A 84 -14.78 25.39 2.36
C PHE A 84 -15.89 25.55 3.42
N GLY A 85 -15.70 25.02 4.65
CA GLY A 85 -16.67 25.10 5.73
C GLY A 85 -17.91 24.20 5.59
N ILE A 86 -17.86 23.17 4.74
CA ILE A 86 -19.00 22.26 4.44
C ILE A 86 -18.64 20.76 4.53
N PRO A 87 -17.87 20.29 5.52
CA PRO A 87 -17.43 18.88 5.60
C PRO A 87 -18.60 17.89 5.72
N GLU A 88 -19.72 18.30 6.34
CA GLU A 88 -20.92 17.49 6.54
C GLU A 88 -21.64 17.13 5.22
N ARG A 89 -21.39 17.88 4.15
CA ARG A 89 -22.01 17.66 2.84
C ARG A 89 -21.32 16.58 2.00
N ALA A 90 -20.21 16.03 2.47
CA ALA A 90 -19.41 15.07 1.70
C ALA A 90 -20.26 13.89 1.17
N PHE A 91 -21.04 13.24 2.02
CA PHE A 91 -21.88 12.10 1.60
C PHE A 91 -22.90 12.52 0.53
N GLU A 92 -23.62 13.63 0.75
CA GLU A 92 -24.62 14.17 -0.19
C GLU A 92 -24.00 14.43 -1.58
N LEU A 93 -22.85 15.12 -1.60
CA LEU A 93 -22.19 15.53 -2.84
C LEU A 93 -21.68 14.33 -3.65
N ASN A 94 -21.16 13.31 -2.99
CA ASN A 94 -20.73 12.08 -3.64
C ASN A 94 -21.91 11.28 -4.21
N VAL A 95 -23.01 11.18 -3.47
CA VAL A 95 -24.25 10.54 -3.98
C VAL A 95 -24.76 11.28 -5.21
N ALA A 96 -24.82 12.62 -5.16
CA ALA A 96 -25.32 13.43 -6.27
C ALA A 96 -24.47 13.27 -7.52
N ALA A 97 -23.14 13.34 -7.38
CA ALA A 97 -22.21 13.19 -8.50
C ALA A 97 -22.29 11.81 -9.17
N ALA A 98 -22.30 10.74 -8.37
CA ALA A 98 -22.39 9.40 -8.88
C ALA A 98 -23.73 9.13 -9.60
N LYS A 99 -24.84 9.66 -9.07
CA LYS A 99 -26.16 9.60 -9.73
C LYS A 99 -26.18 10.35 -11.04
N LEU A 100 -25.59 11.54 -11.13
CA LEU A 100 -25.51 12.29 -12.39
C LEU A 100 -24.75 11.51 -13.46
N ALA A 101 -23.59 10.95 -13.11
CA ALA A 101 -22.82 10.13 -14.04
C ALA A 101 -23.61 8.87 -14.46
N ARG A 102 -24.34 8.24 -13.53
CA ARG A 102 -25.16 7.05 -13.80
C ARG A 102 -26.32 7.38 -14.73
N GLU A 103 -27.03 8.48 -14.51
CA GLU A 103 -28.11 8.94 -15.40
C GLU A 103 -27.64 9.10 -16.84
N VAL A 104 -26.47 9.70 -17.04
CA VAL A 104 -25.87 9.85 -18.36
C VAL A 104 -25.45 8.49 -18.93
N ALA A 105 -24.77 7.66 -18.14
CA ALA A 105 -24.31 6.35 -18.56
C ALA A 105 -25.47 5.43 -19.00
N ASP A 106 -26.59 5.46 -18.29
CA ASP A 106 -27.79 4.67 -18.58
C ASP A 106 -28.53 5.14 -19.84
N SER A 107 -28.27 6.37 -20.31
CA SER A 107 -28.81 6.87 -21.57
C SER A 107 -28.11 6.34 -22.83
N PHE A 108 -26.96 5.65 -22.67
CA PHE A 108 -26.19 5.07 -23.77
C PHE A 108 -26.46 3.58 -23.92
N GLU A 109 -26.66 3.12 -25.15
CA GLU A 109 -26.75 1.71 -25.47
C GLU A 109 -25.39 1.00 -25.27
N GLY A 110 -25.41 -0.31 -25.00
CA GLY A 110 -24.21 -1.17 -24.92
C GLY A 110 -23.48 -1.16 -23.59
N GLY A 111 -24.09 -0.56 -22.57
CA GLY A 111 -23.50 -0.50 -21.21
C GLY A 111 -22.37 0.54 -21.10
N ARG A 112 -22.46 1.38 -20.09
CA ARG A 112 -21.44 2.37 -19.72
C ARG A 112 -21.26 2.32 -18.22
N TYR A 113 -20.05 2.64 -17.76
CA TYR A 113 -19.69 2.48 -16.34
C TYR A 113 -19.37 3.82 -15.70
N VAL A 114 -19.56 3.86 -14.39
CA VAL A 114 -19.31 5.03 -13.55
C VAL A 114 -18.23 4.68 -12.53
N ILE A 115 -17.13 5.40 -12.57
CA ILE A 115 -15.99 5.24 -11.68
C ILE A 115 -16.04 6.33 -10.62
N GLY A 116 -16.14 5.91 -9.35
CA GLY A 116 -16.12 6.84 -8.23
C GLY A 116 -14.71 7.37 -7.98
N SER A 117 -14.44 8.61 -8.39
CA SER A 117 -13.16 9.29 -8.22
C SER A 117 -12.94 9.70 -6.75
N VAL A 118 -11.79 9.32 -6.17
CA VAL A 118 -11.35 9.62 -4.81
C VAL A 118 -9.93 10.19 -4.86
N GLY A 119 -9.81 11.50 -4.82
CA GLY A 119 -8.53 12.19 -4.88
C GLY A 119 -7.79 12.21 -3.52
N PRO A 120 -6.52 12.65 -3.51
CA PRO A 120 -5.66 12.60 -2.33
C PRO A 120 -6.04 13.62 -1.24
N GLY A 121 -6.80 14.65 -1.58
CA GLY A 121 -7.00 15.81 -0.70
C GLY A 121 -5.75 16.66 -0.56
N THR A 122 -5.73 17.46 0.52
CA THR A 122 -4.68 18.48 0.76
C THR A 122 -3.76 18.13 1.93
N LYS A 123 -3.98 16.98 2.59
CA LYS A 123 -3.24 16.58 3.81
C LYS A 123 -2.41 15.34 3.55
N LEU A 124 -1.12 15.39 3.87
CA LEU A 124 -0.20 14.27 3.79
C LEU A 124 -0.08 13.60 5.17
N LEU A 125 -0.49 12.34 5.27
CA LEU A 125 -0.52 11.60 6.53
C LEU A 125 0.89 11.33 7.06
N THR A 126 1.81 10.95 6.18
CA THR A 126 3.22 10.70 6.54
C THR A 126 3.89 11.93 7.16
N LEU A 127 3.50 13.14 6.75
CA LEU A 127 4.03 14.39 7.28
C LEU A 127 3.26 14.91 8.51
N GLY A 128 2.28 14.17 9.00
CA GLY A 128 1.51 14.53 10.19
C GLY A 128 0.52 15.68 9.99
N HIS A 129 0.12 16.00 8.74
CA HIS A 129 -0.86 17.08 8.47
C HIS A 129 -2.27 16.74 8.98
N THR A 130 -2.53 15.48 9.26
CA THR A 130 -3.78 14.98 9.84
C THR A 130 -3.52 13.66 10.59
N THR A 131 -4.53 13.18 11.31
CA THR A 131 -4.45 11.88 12.00
C THR A 131 -4.93 10.74 11.09
N TYR A 132 -4.47 9.52 11.37
CA TYR A 132 -4.95 8.31 10.69
C TYR A 132 -6.48 8.19 10.78
N ALA A 133 -7.06 8.37 11.98
CA ALA A 133 -8.50 8.23 12.20
C ALA A 133 -9.32 9.27 11.40
N ALA A 134 -8.88 10.53 11.37
CA ALA A 134 -9.56 11.58 10.60
C ALA A 134 -9.52 11.30 9.09
N MET A 135 -8.37 10.86 8.57
CA MET A 135 -8.22 10.53 7.16
C MET A 135 -9.03 9.27 6.78
N PHE A 136 -9.02 8.24 7.62
CA PHE A 136 -9.80 7.02 7.43
C PHE A 136 -11.30 7.33 7.33
N GLU A 137 -11.83 8.10 8.28
CA GLU A 137 -13.26 8.47 8.31
C GLU A 137 -13.63 9.35 7.11
N SER A 138 -12.73 10.24 6.71
CA SER A 138 -12.91 11.10 5.54
C SER A 138 -13.10 10.28 4.26
N TYR A 139 -12.22 9.33 3.99
CA TYR A 139 -12.34 8.45 2.83
C TYR A 139 -13.51 7.48 2.92
N ARG A 140 -13.78 6.95 4.11
CA ARG A 140 -14.93 6.05 4.33
C ARG A 140 -16.25 6.75 3.98
N THR A 141 -16.41 8.01 4.40
CA THR A 141 -17.61 8.81 4.10
C THR A 141 -17.75 9.08 2.61
N GLN A 142 -16.66 9.45 1.94
CA GLN A 142 -16.65 9.69 0.49
C GLN A 142 -17.05 8.43 -0.29
N VAL A 143 -16.40 7.31 -0.01
CA VAL A 143 -16.68 6.04 -0.70
C VAL A 143 -18.09 5.55 -0.43
N ALA A 144 -18.59 5.69 0.80
CA ALA A 144 -19.98 5.34 1.12
C ALA A 144 -20.99 6.12 0.26
N GLY A 145 -20.77 7.43 0.04
CA GLY A 145 -21.59 8.25 -0.84
C GLY A 145 -21.53 7.80 -2.30
N LEU A 146 -20.32 7.49 -2.82
CA LEU A 146 -20.14 7.00 -4.18
C LEU A 146 -20.85 5.65 -4.42
N LEU A 147 -20.74 4.72 -3.47
CA LEU A 147 -21.45 3.44 -3.51
C LEU A 147 -22.97 3.63 -3.51
N ALA A 148 -23.48 4.49 -2.63
CA ALA A 148 -24.91 4.81 -2.54
C ALA A 148 -25.44 5.51 -3.81
N GLY A 149 -24.59 6.26 -4.50
CA GLY A 149 -24.90 6.92 -5.79
C GLY A 149 -24.82 6.01 -7.00
N GLY A 150 -24.31 4.78 -6.88
CA GLY A 150 -24.32 3.79 -7.96
C GLY A 150 -23.00 3.63 -8.73
N ALA A 151 -21.85 4.03 -8.19
CA ALA A 151 -20.54 3.82 -8.84
C ALA A 151 -20.25 2.32 -9.07
N ASP A 152 -19.71 1.96 -10.22
CA ASP A 152 -19.39 0.57 -10.62
C ASP A 152 -17.99 0.14 -10.15
N ALA A 153 -17.10 1.09 -9.88
CA ALA A 153 -15.79 0.89 -9.27
C ALA A 153 -15.42 2.12 -8.42
N ILE A 154 -14.48 1.95 -7.51
CA ILE A 154 -13.86 3.04 -6.76
C ILE A 154 -12.42 3.20 -7.25
N LEU A 155 -12.04 4.41 -7.62
CA LEU A 155 -10.70 4.79 -8.04
C LEU A 155 -10.09 5.76 -7.01
N ILE A 156 -9.11 5.28 -6.27
CA ILE A 156 -8.25 6.09 -5.43
C ILE A 156 -7.11 6.58 -6.32
N GLU A 157 -7.12 7.85 -6.68
CA GLU A 157 -6.25 8.40 -7.73
C GLU A 157 -5.34 9.53 -7.24
N THR A 158 -4.33 9.84 -8.03
CA THR A 158 -3.41 10.98 -7.84
C THR A 158 -2.73 10.95 -6.46
N CYS A 159 -2.50 9.75 -5.94
CA CYS A 159 -1.95 9.59 -4.61
C CYS A 159 -0.46 9.97 -4.56
N GLN A 160 -0.11 10.80 -3.60
CA GLN A 160 1.22 11.37 -3.42
C GLN A 160 1.95 10.84 -2.17
N ASP A 161 1.24 10.10 -1.31
CA ASP A 161 1.73 9.60 -0.02
C ASP A 161 1.31 8.14 0.18
N LEU A 162 2.28 7.26 0.41
CA LEU A 162 2.04 5.82 0.59
C LEU A 162 1.16 5.50 1.80
N ALA A 163 1.31 6.22 2.91
CA ALA A 163 0.44 6.06 4.08
C ALA A 163 -1.01 6.42 3.75
N GLN A 164 -1.22 7.45 2.93
CA GLN A 164 -2.53 7.86 2.43
C GLN A 164 -3.16 6.77 1.55
N ILE A 165 -2.40 6.18 0.62
CA ILE A 165 -2.87 5.06 -0.21
C ILE A 165 -3.41 3.92 0.65
N LYS A 166 -2.64 3.51 1.66
CA LYS A 166 -3.04 2.43 2.58
C LYS A 166 -4.31 2.77 3.35
N VAL A 167 -4.41 3.97 3.89
CA VAL A 167 -5.59 4.40 4.66
C VAL A 167 -6.82 4.50 3.78
N ALA A 168 -6.70 5.06 2.57
CA ALA A 168 -7.81 5.19 1.63
C ALA A 168 -8.31 3.81 1.15
N THR A 169 -7.39 2.89 0.86
CA THR A 169 -7.70 1.51 0.48
C THR A 169 -8.47 0.77 1.59
N ARG A 170 -8.03 0.89 2.84
CA ARG A 170 -8.73 0.30 3.98
C ARG A 170 -10.10 0.92 4.20
N ALA A 171 -10.21 2.25 4.14
CA ALA A 171 -11.47 2.97 4.29
C ALA A 171 -12.48 2.58 3.20
N ALA A 172 -12.01 2.40 1.95
CA ALA A 172 -12.84 1.93 0.85
C ALA A 172 -13.37 0.50 1.09
N ARG A 173 -12.50 -0.41 1.55
CA ARG A 173 -12.90 -1.79 1.91
C ARG A 173 -13.94 -1.81 3.03
N GLU A 174 -13.75 -1.01 4.06
CA GLU A 174 -14.70 -0.87 5.17
C GLU A 174 -16.05 -0.33 4.69
N ALA A 175 -16.06 0.72 3.86
CA ALA A 175 -17.28 1.28 3.28
C ALA A 175 -18.03 0.25 2.41
N MET A 176 -17.32 -0.55 1.61
CA MET A 176 -17.90 -1.65 0.81
C MET A 176 -18.52 -2.72 1.70
N ALA A 177 -17.84 -3.10 2.79
CA ALA A 177 -18.34 -4.10 3.75
C ALA A 177 -19.62 -3.61 4.44
N GLN A 178 -19.64 -2.36 4.92
CA GLN A 178 -20.81 -1.74 5.55
C GLN A 178 -21.99 -1.61 4.58
N ALA A 179 -21.72 -1.20 3.33
CA ALA A 179 -22.72 -1.10 2.28
C ALA A 179 -23.18 -2.47 1.74
N LYS A 180 -22.53 -3.57 2.13
CA LYS A 180 -22.71 -4.92 1.56
C LYS A 180 -22.65 -4.93 0.02
N ARG A 181 -21.82 -4.05 -0.53
CA ARG A 181 -21.64 -3.87 -1.96
C ARG A 181 -20.15 -3.92 -2.31
N LYS A 182 -19.73 -4.99 -2.96
CA LYS A 182 -18.36 -5.17 -3.45
C LYS A 182 -18.28 -4.69 -4.89
N VAL A 183 -17.42 -3.72 -5.15
CA VAL A 183 -17.07 -3.25 -6.49
C VAL A 183 -15.54 -3.31 -6.67
N PRO A 184 -15.00 -3.31 -7.90
CA PRO A 184 -13.56 -3.19 -8.12
C PRO A 184 -12.96 -1.98 -7.42
N LEU A 185 -11.78 -2.16 -6.83
CA LEU A 185 -11.02 -1.12 -6.16
C LEU A 185 -9.71 -0.88 -6.91
N TRP A 186 -9.59 0.31 -7.48
CA TRP A 186 -8.45 0.74 -8.26
C TRP A 186 -7.61 1.75 -7.48
N VAL A 187 -6.30 1.68 -7.63
CA VAL A 187 -5.35 2.59 -6.98
C VAL A 187 -4.38 3.14 -8.02
N GLN A 188 -4.18 4.44 -8.02
CA GLN A 188 -3.21 5.11 -8.88
C GLN A 188 -2.29 6.02 -8.06
N GLY A 189 -1.00 5.78 -8.18
CA GLY A 189 0.03 6.67 -7.68
C GLY A 189 0.34 7.78 -8.69
N THR A 190 0.75 8.93 -8.18
CA THR A 190 1.25 10.03 -9.01
C THR A 190 2.75 10.12 -8.84
N VAL A 191 3.47 9.81 -9.92
CA VAL A 191 4.93 9.85 -9.94
C VAL A 191 5.39 11.16 -10.57
N GLU A 192 6.16 11.92 -9.79
CA GLU A 192 6.74 13.19 -10.21
C GLU A 192 7.93 12.97 -11.17
N THR A 193 8.41 14.04 -11.77
CA THR A 193 9.62 13.99 -12.64
C THR A 193 10.89 13.52 -11.93
N THR A 194 10.87 13.48 -10.60
CA THR A 194 11.93 12.89 -9.76
C THR A 194 11.98 11.37 -9.79
N GLY A 195 10.93 10.71 -10.35
CA GLY A 195 10.80 9.26 -10.38
C GLY A 195 10.15 8.63 -9.15
N THR A 196 9.62 9.45 -8.24
CA THR A 196 8.95 9.00 -7.01
C THR A 196 7.63 9.74 -6.80
N LEU A 197 6.79 9.23 -5.91
CA LEU A 197 5.67 10.00 -5.36
C LEU A 197 6.23 11.23 -4.60
N LEU A 198 5.40 12.23 -4.33
CA LEU A 198 5.80 13.49 -3.68
C LEU A 198 6.57 13.27 -2.36
N VAL A 199 6.18 12.29 -1.56
CA VAL A 199 6.82 11.99 -0.25
C VAL A 199 8.04 11.07 -0.42
N GLY A 200 8.40 10.67 -1.64
CA GLY A 200 9.62 9.96 -1.97
C GLY A 200 9.48 8.45 -2.21
N SER A 201 8.28 7.90 -2.22
CA SER A 201 8.05 6.47 -2.48
C SER A 201 8.29 6.11 -3.95
N ASP A 202 9.07 5.07 -4.22
CA ASP A 202 9.12 4.47 -5.54
C ASP A 202 7.87 3.61 -5.82
N ILE A 203 7.60 3.32 -7.10
CA ILE A 203 6.40 2.58 -7.48
C ILE A 203 6.43 1.11 -7.02
N THR A 204 7.61 0.54 -6.80
CA THR A 204 7.75 -0.83 -6.29
C THR A 204 7.45 -0.90 -4.80
N SER A 205 7.79 0.13 -4.03
CA SER A 205 7.38 0.27 -2.63
C SER A 205 5.85 0.36 -2.52
N VAL A 206 5.22 1.15 -3.41
CA VAL A 206 3.75 1.23 -3.48
C VAL A 206 3.15 -0.15 -3.78
N LEU A 207 3.67 -0.84 -4.82
CA LEU A 207 3.19 -2.18 -5.20
C LEU A 207 3.22 -3.15 -4.01
N HIS A 208 4.35 -3.25 -3.30
CA HIS A 208 4.47 -4.17 -2.17
C HIS A 208 3.59 -3.78 -0.99
N ALA A 209 3.38 -2.50 -0.75
CA ALA A 209 2.53 -2.03 0.34
C ALA A 209 1.03 -2.29 0.09
N VAL A 210 0.58 -2.23 -1.18
CA VAL A 210 -0.84 -2.43 -1.54
C VAL A 210 -1.17 -3.87 -1.96
N GLU A 211 -0.18 -4.68 -2.31
CA GLU A 211 -0.38 -6.05 -2.78
C GLU A 211 -1.24 -6.88 -1.80
N PRO A 212 -0.99 -6.87 -0.49
CA PRO A 212 -1.79 -7.67 0.44
C PRO A 212 -3.15 -7.03 0.77
N LEU A 213 -3.42 -5.81 0.32
CA LEU A 213 -4.67 -5.10 0.62
C LEU A 213 -5.83 -5.46 -0.33
N GLY A 214 -5.57 -6.31 -1.33
CA GLY A 214 -6.61 -6.87 -2.19
C GLY A 214 -7.26 -5.87 -3.13
N ILE A 215 -6.49 -4.99 -3.76
CA ILE A 215 -6.93 -4.14 -4.86
C ILE A 215 -7.09 -4.95 -6.15
N ASP A 216 -7.76 -4.38 -7.15
CA ASP A 216 -7.99 -5.05 -8.44
C ASP A 216 -7.10 -4.45 -9.54
N VAL A 217 -6.77 -3.17 -9.43
CA VAL A 217 -5.94 -2.42 -10.39
C VAL A 217 -4.92 -1.57 -9.64
N LEU A 218 -3.69 -1.55 -10.14
CA LEU A 218 -2.64 -0.61 -9.73
C LEU A 218 -2.15 0.16 -10.97
N GLY A 219 -2.02 1.47 -10.87
CA GLY A 219 -1.58 2.26 -12.00
C GLY A 219 -1.02 3.61 -11.65
N LEU A 220 -0.92 4.44 -12.68
CA LEU A 220 -0.38 5.79 -12.61
C LEU A 220 -1.34 6.78 -13.26
N ASN A 221 -1.45 7.97 -12.67
CA ASN A 221 -2.14 9.09 -13.31
C ASN A 221 -1.48 10.43 -12.97
N CYS A 222 -1.77 11.44 -13.76
CA CYS A 222 -1.40 12.85 -13.52
C CYS A 222 0.13 13.10 -13.43
N ALA A 223 0.54 14.26 -12.92
CA ALA A 223 1.88 14.85 -12.83
C ALA A 223 2.60 14.96 -14.18
N THR A 224 2.75 13.88 -14.92
CA THR A 224 3.59 13.79 -16.11
C THR A 224 2.81 13.30 -17.35
N GLY A 225 3.48 13.25 -18.49
CA GLY A 225 2.94 12.70 -19.74
C GLY A 225 3.25 11.21 -19.91
N PRO A 226 2.80 10.60 -21.02
CA PRO A 226 2.97 9.17 -21.24
C PRO A 226 4.44 8.72 -21.36
N ASP A 227 5.32 9.58 -21.84
CA ASP A 227 6.74 9.22 -22.01
C ASP A 227 7.45 9.10 -20.65
N GLU A 228 7.19 10.04 -19.74
CA GLU A 228 7.78 10.06 -18.40
C GLU A 228 7.29 8.89 -17.54
N MET A 229 6.08 8.37 -17.80
CA MET A 229 5.52 7.23 -17.07
C MET A 229 6.10 5.88 -17.53
N ALA A 230 6.75 5.80 -18.70
CA ALA A 230 7.11 4.54 -19.35
C ALA A 230 7.95 3.60 -18.47
N SER A 231 8.97 4.12 -17.77
CA SER A 231 9.83 3.29 -16.91
C SER A 231 9.08 2.72 -15.70
N HIS A 232 8.15 3.46 -15.13
CA HIS A 232 7.34 3.04 -13.98
C HIS A 232 6.27 2.03 -14.40
N LEU A 233 5.67 2.21 -15.60
CA LEU A 233 4.77 1.23 -16.20
C LEU A 233 5.50 -0.08 -16.53
N HIS A 234 6.74 0.00 -17.00
CA HIS A 234 7.59 -1.19 -17.20
C HIS A 234 7.81 -1.95 -15.90
N ALA A 235 8.20 -1.27 -14.83
CA ALA A 235 8.38 -1.90 -13.51
C ALA A 235 7.10 -2.57 -13.00
N LEU A 236 5.94 -1.93 -13.18
CA LEU A 236 4.65 -2.54 -12.85
C LEU A 236 4.32 -3.73 -13.77
N ALA A 237 4.63 -3.65 -15.06
CA ALA A 237 4.36 -4.74 -16.00
C ALA A 237 5.13 -6.01 -15.65
N GLU A 238 6.37 -5.88 -15.17
CA GLU A 238 7.24 -6.99 -14.77
C GLU A 238 6.82 -7.62 -13.43
N ALA A 239 6.34 -6.79 -12.47
CA ALA A 239 6.17 -7.23 -11.09
C ALA A 239 4.70 -7.31 -10.62
N SER A 240 3.80 -6.47 -11.13
CA SER A 240 2.46 -6.34 -10.57
C SER A 240 1.52 -7.49 -10.94
N PRO A 241 0.94 -8.20 -9.97
CA PRO A 241 -0.08 -9.22 -10.24
C PRO A 241 -1.46 -8.61 -10.62
N PHE A 242 -1.64 -7.30 -10.43
CA PHE A 242 -2.88 -6.59 -10.71
C PHE A 242 -2.98 -6.18 -12.17
N ALA A 243 -4.20 -5.91 -12.64
CA ALA A 243 -4.39 -5.13 -13.86
C ALA A 243 -3.71 -3.76 -13.73
N ILE A 244 -3.17 -3.24 -14.83
CA ILE A 244 -2.45 -1.95 -14.82
C ILE A 244 -3.28 -0.89 -15.52
N SER A 245 -3.35 0.31 -14.92
CA SER A 245 -3.95 1.49 -15.52
C SER A 245 -2.93 2.60 -15.77
N CYS A 246 -3.18 3.41 -16.80
CA CYS A 246 -2.39 4.58 -17.12
C CYS A 246 -3.29 5.72 -17.65
N LEU A 247 -3.36 6.82 -16.89
CA LEU A 247 -4.11 8.01 -17.22
C LEU A 247 -3.19 9.25 -17.16
N PRO A 248 -2.33 9.44 -18.18
CA PRO A 248 -1.36 10.53 -18.19
C PRO A 248 -2.01 11.87 -18.50
N ASN A 249 -1.30 12.96 -18.20
CA ASN A 249 -1.63 14.26 -18.72
C ASN A 249 -1.40 14.31 -20.23
N ALA A 250 -1.98 15.30 -20.92
CA ALA A 250 -1.69 15.58 -22.34
C ALA A 250 -0.26 16.15 -22.53
N GLY A 251 0.73 15.37 -22.03
CA GLY A 251 2.14 15.72 -21.96
C GLY A 251 2.52 16.45 -20.67
N LEU A 252 3.83 16.66 -20.48
CA LEU A 252 4.36 17.37 -19.32
C LEU A 252 3.87 18.82 -19.31
N PRO A 253 3.20 19.29 -18.24
CA PRO A 253 2.68 20.66 -18.19
C PRO A 253 3.79 21.71 -18.28
N ARG A 254 3.52 22.79 -19.02
CA ARG A 254 4.42 23.94 -19.19
C ARG A 254 3.71 25.21 -18.77
N ASN A 255 4.46 26.16 -18.21
CA ASN A 255 3.94 27.49 -17.93
C ASN A 255 4.25 28.42 -19.11
N GLU A 256 3.22 28.87 -19.83
CA GLU A 256 3.33 29.81 -20.93
C GLU A 256 2.51 31.07 -20.61
N GLY A 257 3.21 32.15 -20.28
CA GLY A 257 2.58 33.45 -19.96
C GLY A 257 1.66 33.39 -18.73
N GLY A 258 1.99 32.58 -17.72
CA GLY A 258 1.20 32.42 -16.49
C GLY A 258 0.05 31.41 -16.60
N LYS A 259 -0.09 30.74 -17.73
CA LYS A 259 -1.07 29.68 -17.94
C LYS A 259 -0.40 28.32 -18.06
N VAL A 260 -1.02 27.30 -17.47
CA VAL A 260 -0.58 25.92 -17.64
C VAL A 260 -1.07 25.41 -19.00
N VAL A 261 -0.14 24.97 -19.84
CA VAL A 261 -0.40 24.42 -21.18
C VAL A 261 0.10 22.98 -21.23
N TYR A 262 -0.67 22.12 -21.86
CA TYR A 262 -0.35 20.71 -22.11
C TYR A 262 -0.01 20.54 -23.59
N PRO A 263 1.21 20.07 -23.93
CA PRO A 263 1.74 20.20 -25.30
C PRO A 263 1.30 19.10 -26.28
N LEU A 264 0.75 17.97 -25.83
CA LEU A 264 0.36 16.90 -26.72
C LEU A 264 -1.03 17.17 -27.33
N ASP A 265 -1.09 17.17 -28.64
CA ASP A 265 -2.34 17.15 -29.37
C ASP A 265 -3.02 15.75 -29.27
N PRO A 266 -4.30 15.63 -29.70
CA PRO A 266 -5.04 14.38 -29.60
C PRO A 266 -4.36 13.17 -30.28
N GLU A 267 -3.79 13.34 -31.46
CA GLU A 267 -3.18 12.28 -32.26
C GLU A 267 -1.86 11.81 -31.63
N ALA A 268 -1.01 12.75 -31.22
CA ALA A 268 0.26 12.43 -30.56
C ALA A 268 0.02 11.75 -29.21
N PHE A 269 -0.95 12.22 -28.44
CA PHE A 269 -1.38 11.59 -27.19
C PHE A 269 -1.86 10.16 -27.42
N ALA A 270 -2.78 9.97 -28.37
CA ALA A 270 -3.35 8.66 -28.69
C ALA A 270 -2.28 7.65 -29.10
N ALA A 271 -1.34 8.05 -29.96
CA ALA A 271 -0.25 7.19 -30.42
C ALA A 271 0.64 6.72 -29.24
N LYS A 272 1.00 7.63 -28.32
CA LYS A 272 1.86 7.32 -27.17
C LYS A 272 1.15 6.42 -26.15
N VAL A 273 -0.10 6.71 -25.80
CA VAL A 273 -0.87 5.91 -24.84
C VAL A 273 -1.18 4.51 -25.42
N ALA A 274 -1.53 4.41 -26.72
CA ALA A 274 -1.74 3.13 -27.37
C ALA A 274 -0.46 2.29 -27.43
N HIS A 275 0.69 2.93 -27.71
CA HIS A 275 1.99 2.26 -27.66
C HIS A 275 2.29 1.71 -26.25
N ALA A 276 2.12 2.53 -25.19
CA ALA A 276 2.30 2.10 -23.82
C ALA A 276 1.34 0.94 -23.44
N ALA A 277 0.08 0.99 -23.89
CA ALA A 277 -0.90 -0.07 -23.66
C ALA A 277 -0.43 -1.42 -24.24
N ALA A 278 0.04 -1.41 -25.46
CA ALA A 278 0.54 -2.62 -26.13
C ALA A 278 1.86 -3.10 -25.51
N GLN A 279 2.79 -2.20 -25.21
CA GLN A 279 4.13 -2.53 -24.71
C GLN A 279 4.10 -3.08 -23.28
N HIS A 280 3.29 -2.48 -22.40
CA HIS A 280 3.28 -2.81 -20.96
C HIS A 280 2.05 -3.65 -20.55
N GLY A 281 1.18 -4.01 -21.50
CA GLY A 281 -0.01 -4.79 -21.18
C GLY A 281 -0.95 -4.04 -20.22
N LEU A 282 -1.34 -2.81 -20.58
CA LEU A 282 -2.27 -2.02 -19.80
C LEU A 282 -3.70 -2.52 -20.00
N ALA A 283 -4.44 -2.68 -18.92
CA ALA A 283 -5.85 -3.09 -18.95
C ALA A 283 -6.80 -1.89 -19.03
N ILE A 284 -6.36 -0.73 -18.57
CA ILE A 284 -7.16 0.48 -18.49
C ILE A 284 -6.30 1.65 -18.96
N VAL A 285 -6.84 2.44 -19.86
CA VAL A 285 -6.22 3.67 -20.35
C VAL A 285 -7.24 4.79 -20.42
N GLY A 286 -6.76 6.02 -20.38
CA GLY A 286 -7.58 7.23 -20.45
C GLY A 286 -6.67 8.44 -20.43
N GLY A 287 -7.17 9.54 -19.91
CA GLY A 287 -6.38 10.76 -19.77
C GLY A 287 -6.63 11.45 -18.43
N CYS A 288 -5.72 12.34 -18.04
CA CYS A 288 -5.87 13.21 -16.87
C CYS A 288 -5.83 14.69 -17.32
N CYS A 289 -5.08 15.54 -16.63
CA CYS A 289 -5.05 16.98 -16.90
C CYS A 289 -4.67 17.30 -18.35
N GLY A 290 -5.34 18.31 -18.92
CA GLY A 290 -5.14 18.76 -20.30
C GLY A 290 -5.82 17.89 -21.36
N THR A 291 -6.28 16.68 -21.05
CA THR A 291 -6.99 15.85 -22.01
C THR A 291 -8.44 16.27 -22.16
N THR A 292 -8.96 16.12 -23.38
CA THR A 292 -10.31 16.54 -23.80
C THR A 292 -11.05 15.37 -24.47
N PRO A 293 -12.33 15.49 -24.74
CA PRO A 293 -13.06 14.49 -25.55
C PRO A 293 -12.39 14.17 -26.89
N ASP A 294 -11.65 15.11 -27.50
CA ASP A 294 -10.94 14.86 -28.76
C ASP A 294 -9.76 13.92 -28.57
N HIS A 295 -9.02 14.02 -27.47
CA HIS A 295 -7.96 13.08 -27.10
C HIS A 295 -8.51 11.66 -26.93
N ILE A 296 -9.65 11.52 -26.24
CA ILE A 296 -10.30 10.21 -26.06
C ILE A 296 -10.84 9.67 -27.37
N ARG A 297 -11.39 10.53 -28.24
CA ARG A 297 -11.85 10.14 -29.57
C ARG A 297 -10.71 9.64 -30.47
N ALA A 298 -9.56 10.30 -30.41
CA ALA A 298 -8.37 9.86 -31.16
C ALA A 298 -7.82 8.53 -30.59
N LEU A 299 -7.86 8.32 -29.26
CA LEU A 299 -7.36 7.11 -28.62
C LEU A 299 -8.27 5.89 -28.85
N ALA A 300 -9.59 6.08 -28.89
CA ALA A 300 -10.58 4.99 -28.94
C ALA A 300 -10.33 3.94 -30.04
N PRO A 301 -10.06 4.28 -31.29
CA PRO A 301 -9.85 3.27 -32.34
C PRO A 301 -8.58 2.44 -32.16
N HIS A 302 -7.59 2.96 -31.42
CA HIS A 302 -6.33 2.26 -31.18
C HIS A 302 -6.42 1.23 -30.05
N VAL A 303 -7.31 1.42 -29.06
CA VAL A 303 -7.32 0.61 -27.84
C VAL A 303 -8.54 -0.30 -27.71
N LYS A 304 -9.70 0.07 -28.27
CA LYS A 304 -10.93 -0.75 -28.15
C LYS A 304 -10.85 -2.14 -28.79
N ASN A 305 -9.97 -2.33 -29.74
CA ASN A 305 -9.73 -3.61 -30.39
C ASN A 305 -8.57 -4.40 -29.78
N LEU A 306 -7.90 -3.85 -28.77
CA LEU A 306 -6.86 -4.59 -28.04
C LEU A 306 -7.53 -5.56 -27.07
N ALA A 307 -7.22 -6.84 -27.22
CA ALA A 307 -7.63 -7.86 -26.26
C ALA A 307 -7.09 -7.56 -24.87
N ALA A 308 -7.75 -8.09 -23.84
CA ALA A 308 -7.24 -8.01 -22.47
C ALA A 308 -5.78 -8.50 -22.41
N PRO A 309 -4.89 -7.78 -21.74
CA PRO A 309 -3.49 -8.13 -21.73
C PRO A 309 -3.23 -9.40 -20.93
N HIS A 310 -2.41 -10.30 -21.49
CA HIS A 310 -1.88 -11.45 -20.78
C HIS A 310 -0.45 -11.15 -20.33
N ARG A 311 -0.26 -10.99 -19.01
CA ARG A 311 1.05 -10.79 -18.39
C ARG A 311 1.39 -11.97 -17.48
N SER A 312 2.67 -12.25 -17.32
CA SER A 312 3.18 -13.24 -16.37
C SER A 312 4.16 -12.58 -15.41
N PRO A 313 3.67 -11.69 -14.54
CA PRO A 313 4.52 -10.91 -13.66
C PRO A 313 5.21 -11.81 -12.63
N LYS A 314 6.42 -11.40 -12.23
CA LYS A 314 7.19 -12.06 -11.17
C LYS A 314 7.31 -11.10 -9.99
N LEU A 315 6.38 -11.19 -9.06
CA LEU A 315 6.45 -10.41 -7.84
C LEU A 315 7.48 -11.01 -6.90
N GLU A 316 8.60 -10.32 -6.70
CA GLU A 316 9.54 -10.63 -5.65
C GLU A 316 8.94 -10.32 -4.28
N ARG A 317 8.91 -11.29 -3.36
CA ARG A 317 8.32 -11.09 -2.05
C ARG A 317 9.21 -10.22 -1.18
N SER A 318 8.68 -9.06 -0.78
CA SER A 318 9.42 -7.99 -0.14
C SER A 318 8.66 -7.41 1.05
N ALA A 319 9.40 -6.84 2.00
CA ALA A 319 8.92 -5.78 2.86
C ALA A 319 9.17 -4.43 2.16
N SER A 320 8.51 -3.36 2.62
CA SER A 320 8.79 -2.02 2.10
C SER A 320 8.79 -0.96 3.21
N SER A 321 9.58 0.09 3.00
CA SER A 321 9.55 1.33 3.78
C SER A 321 8.67 2.36 3.08
N LEU A 322 8.74 3.61 3.52
CA LEU A 322 8.19 4.74 2.77
C LEU A 322 8.82 4.84 1.38
N TYR A 323 10.11 4.55 1.27
CA TYR A 323 10.92 4.87 0.10
C TYR A 323 11.11 3.68 -0.85
N LEU A 324 11.53 2.54 -0.32
CA LEU A 324 12.06 1.41 -1.07
C LEU A 324 11.42 0.09 -0.63
N SER A 325 11.42 -0.88 -1.53
CA SER A 325 11.16 -2.27 -1.22
C SER A 325 12.47 -3.03 -0.94
N THR A 326 12.40 -4.02 -0.07
CA THR A 326 13.53 -4.89 0.29
C THR A 326 13.08 -6.34 0.21
N ALA A 327 13.73 -7.13 -0.65
CA ALA A 327 13.41 -8.54 -0.80
C ALA A 327 13.58 -9.30 0.53
N LEU A 328 12.63 -10.18 0.84
CA LEU A 328 12.71 -11.02 2.05
C LEU A 328 13.82 -12.08 1.94
N ARG A 329 14.23 -12.42 0.73
CA ARG A 329 15.35 -13.31 0.47
C ARG A 329 16.42 -12.54 -0.27
N GLN A 330 17.57 -12.37 0.37
CA GLN A 330 18.71 -11.64 -0.18
C GLN A 330 19.66 -12.59 -0.94
N GLU A 331 20.35 -12.04 -1.93
CA GLU A 331 21.45 -12.70 -2.61
C GLU A 331 22.67 -11.77 -2.58
N PRO A 332 23.72 -12.09 -1.80
CA PRO A 332 23.87 -13.30 -0.98
C PRO A 332 22.99 -13.31 0.28
N ALA A 333 22.57 -14.50 0.70
CA ALA A 333 21.89 -14.71 1.97
C ALA A 333 22.84 -14.47 3.17
N PRO A 334 22.26 -14.14 4.36
CA PRO A 334 20.86 -13.99 4.73
C PRO A 334 20.35 -12.55 4.65
N THR A 335 19.04 -12.36 4.80
CA THR A 335 18.48 -11.05 5.14
C THR A 335 18.84 -10.69 6.57
N ILE A 336 19.43 -9.50 6.76
CA ILE A 336 19.91 -9.02 8.06
C ILE A 336 18.88 -8.07 8.67
N VAL A 337 18.40 -8.40 9.88
CA VAL A 337 17.52 -7.54 10.69
C VAL A 337 18.36 -6.86 11.76
N GLY A 338 18.37 -5.53 11.74
CA GLY A 338 19.09 -4.72 12.72
C GLY A 338 18.32 -4.64 14.04
N GLU A 339 18.87 -5.12 15.14
CA GLU A 339 18.22 -5.24 16.46
C GLU A 339 18.63 -4.14 17.45
N ARG A 340 19.52 -3.19 17.07
CA ARG A 340 19.94 -2.12 17.99
C ARG A 340 18.85 -1.07 18.26
N THR A 341 17.76 -1.10 17.52
CA THR A 341 16.53 -0.31 17.71
C THR A 341 15.50 -1.01 18.58
N ASN A 342 15.92 -2.03 19.32
CA ASN A 342 15.10 -2.78 20.26
C ASN A 342 15.51 -2.46 21.71
N ALA A 343 14.56 -1.98 22.51
CA ALA A 343 14.80 -1.61 23.92
C ALA A 343 15.23 -2.80 24.79
N ASN A 344 14.85 -4.03 24.45
CA ASN A 344 15.25 -5.23 25.18
C ASN A 344 16.70 -5.64 24.85
N GLY A 345 17.12 -5.47 23.59
CA GLY A 345 18.46 -5.87 23.12
C GLY A 345 19.55 -4.80 23.28
N SER A 346 19.20 -3.51 23.25
CA SER A 346 20.16 -2.40 23.16
C SER A 346 20.15 -1.48 24.37
N LYS A 347 21.25 -1.46 25.14
CA LYS A 347 21.41 -0.52 26.26
C LYS A 347 21.38 0.94 25.79
N ALA A 348 22.05 1.26 24.67
CA ALA A 348 22.09 2.62 24.13
C ALA A 348 20.69 3.11 23.75
N PHE A 349 19.87 2.25 23.14
CA PHE A 349 18.50 2.56 22.79
C PHE A 349 17.63 2.79 24.04
N ARG A 350 17.74 1.91 25.05
CA ARG A 350 17.02 2.10 26.33
C ARG A 350 17.38 3.41 27.04
N ASP A 351 18.68 3.73 27.07
CA ASP A 351 19.16 4.94 27.75
C ASP A 351 18.65 6.22 27.05
N ALA A 352 18.57 6.22 25.71
CA ALA A 352 18.01 7.29 24.93
C ALA A 352 16.47 7.37 25.09
N LEU A 353 15.78 6.23 25.04
CA LEU A 353 14.34 6.13 25.24
C LEU A 353 13.91 6.65 26.62
N ALA A 354 14.65 6.28 27.68
CA ALA A 354 14.39 6.75 29.03
C ALA A 354 14.51 8.28 29.17
N LYS A 355 15.33 8.91 28.33
CA LYS A 355 15.52 10.37 28.29
C LYS A 355 14.59 11.08 27.30
N GLU A 356 13.78 10.32 26.58
CA GLU A 356 12.95 10.81 25.44
C GLU A 356 13.79 11.51 24.35
N ASP A 357 15.04 11.06 24.17
CA ASP A 357 15.93 11.55 23.13
C ASP A 357 15.63 10.85 21.79
N TRP A 358 14.55 11.29 21.17
CA TRP A 358 14.05 10.70 19.92
C TRP A 358 15.03 10.82 18.76
N ASP A 359 15.84 11.86 18.74
CA ASP A 359 16.84 12.08 17.69
C ASP A 359 18.00 11.10 17.83
N ALA A 360 18.46 10.83 19.05
CA ALA A 360 19.44 9.78 19.33
C ALA A 360 18.93 8.39 18.92
N LEU A 361 17.63 8.10 19.15
CA LEU A 361 17.03 6.84 18.71
C LEU A 361 17.04 6.69 17.18
N VAL A 362 16.76 7.77 16.43
CA VAL A 362 16.84 7.77 14.98
C VAL A 362 18.28 7.60 14.48
N GLU A 363 19.26 8.22 15.14
CA GLU A 363 20.67 8.04 14.78
C GLU A 363 21.16 6.60 14.97
N ILE A 364 20.67 5.88 16.00
CA ILE A 364 20.92 4.44 16.16
C ILE A 364 20.40 3.66 14.95
N ALA A 365 19.19 3.97 14.47
CA ALA A 365 18.60 3.34 13.30
C ALA A 365 19.41 3.62 12.02
N LYS A 366 19.79 4.89 11.80
CA LYS A 366 20.67 5.29 10.67
C LYS A 366 22.03 4.58 10.73
N GLY A 367 22.57 4.37 11.92
CA GLY A 367 23.79 3.60 12.12
C GLY A 367 23.67 2.18 11.58
N GLN A 368 22.58 1.48 11.90
CA GLN A 368 22.32 0.12 11.39
C GLN A 368 22.14 0.08 9.88
N GLN A 369 21.46 1.09 9.30
CA GLN A 369 21.35 1.22 7.84
C GLN A 369 22.73 1.36 7.19
N LYS A 370 23.62 2.18 7.74
CA LYS A 370 24.99 2.35 7.26
C LYS A 370 25.84 1.07 7.41
N GLU A 371 25.56 0.26 8.42
CA GLU A 371 26.24 -1.02 8.68
C GLU A 371 25.71 -2.16 7.82
N GLY A 372 24.71 -1.92 6.95
CA GLY A 372 24.20 -2.88 5.97
C GLY A 372 23.05 -3.75 6.46
N ALA A 373 22.30 -3.33 7.47
CA ALA A 373 21.01 -3.97 7.79
C ALA A 373 20.04 -3.82 6.61
N HIS A 374 19.20 -4.84 6.40
CA HIS A 374 18.15 -4.84 5.37
C HIS A 374 16.79 -4.42 5.93
N LEU A 375 16.54 -4.70 7.21
CA LEU A 375 15.34 -4.32 7.98
C LEU A 375 15.76 -3.80 9.36
N LEU A 376 14.86 -3.07 10.01
CA LEU A 376 15.03 -2.64 11.41
C LEU A 376 13.99 -3.32 12.28
N ASP A 377 14.44 -4.00 13.33
CA ASP A 377 13.59 -4.45 14.42
C ASP A 377 13.33 -3.30 15.39
N VAL A 378 12.07 -2.97 15.63
CA VAL A 378 11.63 -1.80 16.40
C VAL A 378 10.82 -2.24 17.61
N CYS A 379 11.42 -2.07 18.80
CA CYS A 379 10.77 -2.34 20.08
C CYS A 379 11.02 -1.19 21.05
N VAL A 380 9.96 -0.59 21.57
CA VAL A 380 10.00 0.49 22.56
C VAL A 380 9.50 0.03 23.94
N ALA A 381 9.29 -1.28 24.13
CA ALA A 381 8.83 -1.85 25.38
C ALA A 381 9.85 -1.60 26.49
N TYR A 382 9.49 -0.78 27.47
CA TYR A 382 10.30 -0.49 28.64
C TYR A 382 9.42 -0.28 29.87
N VAL A 383 9.80 -0.91 30.98
CA VAL A 383 9.02 -0.92 32.22
C VAL A 383 8.67 0.50 32.67
N GLY A 384 7.39 0.75 32.93
CA GLY A 384 6.89 2.02 33.43
C GLY A 384 6.63 3.10 32.36
N ARG A 385 6.77 2.77 31.08
CA ARG A 385 6.46 3.70 29.97
C ARG A 385 5.16 3.33 29.25
N ASP A 386 4.56 4.32 28.59
CA ASP A 386 3.45 4.13 27.66
C ASP A 386 3.99 3.72 26.28
N GLU A 387 3.96 2.44 26.00
CA GLU A 387 4.50 1.85 24.77
C GLU A 387 3.77 2.36 23.51
N VAL A 388 2.46 2.60 23.59
CA VAL A 388 1.67 3.12 22.45
C VAL A 388 2.11 4.53 22.09
N ARG A 389 2.27 5.40 23.11
CA ARG A 389 2.77 6.77 22.94
C ARG A 389 4.18 6.77 22.38
N ASP A 390 5.05 5.97 22.95
CA ASP A 390 6.47 5.94 22.59
C ASP A 390 6.64 5.41 21.16
N MET A 391 5.89 4.39 20.76
CA MET A 391 5.86 3.88 19.37
C MET A 391 5.37 4.95 18.39
N ASP A 392 4.30 5.68 18.73
CA ASP A 392 3.77 6.76 17.89
C ASP A 392 4.80 7.89 17.68
N LEU A 393 5.45 8.34 18.75
CA LEU A 393 6.45 9.42 18.70
C LEU A 393 7.70 8.99 17.93
N TYR A 394 8.21 7.78 18.21
CA TYR A 394 9.40 7.27 17.55
C TYR A 394 9.18 7.09 16.05
N LEU A 395 8.11 6.40 15.66
CA LEU A 395 7.82 6.15 14.24
C LEU A 395 7.50 7.44 13.48
N SER A 396 6.89 8.44 14.11
CA SER A 396 6.64 9.75 13.47
C SER A 396 7.92 10.45 13.02
N LYS A 397 9.06 10.17 13.65
CA LYS A 397 10.37 10.67 13.23
C LYS A 397 11.14 9.69 12.34
N LEU A 398 11.03 8.40 12.64
CA LEU A 398 11.83 7.37 11.99
C LEU A 398 11.48 7.20 10.51
N VAL A 399 10.19 7.10 10.18
CA VAL A 399 9.72 6.68 8.85
C VAL A 399 10.14 7.62 7.71
N THR A 400 10.39 8.90 8.03
CA THR A 400 10.86 9.89 7.04
C THR A 400 12.38 10.04 7.00
N GLN A 401 13.12 9.36 7.88
CA GLN A 401 14.57 9.56 8.00
C GLN A 401 15.38 8.29 7.71
N VAL A 402 14.72 7.13 7.65
CA VAL A 402 15.36 5.83 7.41
C VAL A 402 14.67 5.13 6.23
N GLN A 403 15.47 4.53 5.35
CA GLN A 403 14.97 3.88 4.14
C GLN A 403 14.64 2.39 4.33
N LEU A 404 14.98 1.80 5.48
CA LEU A 404 14.74 0.38 5.74
C LEU A 404 13.30 0.09 6.13
N PRO A 405 12.72 -1.04 5.67
CA PRO A 405 11.45 -1.54 6.17
C PRO A 405 11.54 -1.91 7.65
N LEU A 406 10.39 -1.91 8.33
CA LEU A 406 10.29 -2.11 9.77
C LEU A 406 9.74 -3.51 10.11
N MET A 407 10.39 -4.14 11.10
CA MET A 407 9.87 -5.26 11.85
C MET A 407 9.38 -4.73 13.19
N ILE A 408 8.08 -4.80 13.42
CA ILE A 408 7.42 -4.27 14.63
C ILE A 408 7.44 -5.35 15.71
N ASP A 409 8.28 -5.16 16.71
CA ASP A 409 8.44 -6.11 17.82
C ASP A 409 7.66 -5.64 19.06
N SER A 410 6.46 -6.17 19.21
CA SER A 410 5.63 -5.99 20.39
C SER A 410 4.66 -7.16 20.57
N THR A 411 4.31 -7.45 21.81
CA THR A 411 3.27 -8.41 22.17
C THR A 411 1.91 -7.73 22.39
N GLU A 412 1.86 -6.41 22.38
CA GLU A 412 0.69 -5.62 22.71
C GLU A 412 -0.07 -5.21 21.44
N VAL A 413 -1.32 -5.72 21.30
CA VAL A 413 -2.17 -5.47 20.13
C VAL A 413 -2.35 -3.97 19.82
N PRO A 414 -2.58 -3.06 20.81
CA PRO A 414 -2.70 -1.64 20.55
C PRO A 414 -1.40 -0.98 20.04
N VAL A 415 -0.23 -1.48 20.47
CA VAL A 415 1.08 -1.00 20.02
C VAL A 415 1.32 -1.39 18.57
N ILE A 416 1.05 -2.67 18.24
CA ILE A 416 1.15 -3.18 16.87
C ILE A 416 0.24 -2.37 15.95
N GLU A 417 -1.02 -2.16 16.34
CA GLU A 417 -1.96 -1.38 15.53
C GLU A 417 -1.46 0.06 15.30
N ARG A 418 -0.99 0.73 16.37
CA ARG A 418 -0.44 2.08 16.25
C ARG A 418 0.77 2.12 15.32
N ALA A 419 1.68 1.15 15.42
CA ALA A 419 2.84 1.06 14.53
C ALA A 419 2.42 0.87 13.07
N LEU A 420 1.48 -0.02 12.78
CA LEU A 420 0.96 -0.27 11.43
C LEU A 420 0.21 0.92 10.83
N GLN A 421 -0.39 1.78 11.67
CA GLN A 421 -1.01 3.05 11.26
C GLN A 421 0.03 4.11 10.88
N LYS A 422 1.21 4.07 11.50
CA LYS A 422 2.30 5.05 11.27
C LYS A 422 3.25 4.64 10.15
N ALA A 423 3.52 3.35 10.01
CA ALA A 423 4.45 2.84 9.01
C ALA A 423 3.80 2.78 7.62
N PRO A 424 4.31 3.57 6.64
CA PRO A 424 3.70 3.65 5.31
C PRO A 424 3.85 2.35 4.51
N GLY A 425 5.00 1.67 4.63
CA GLY A 425 5.32 0.49 3.85
C GLY A 425 4.67 -0.81 4.35
N LYS A 426 5.08 -1.93 3.74
CA LYS A 426 4.73 -3.29 4.16
C LYS A 426 5.67 -3.71 5.29
N CYS A 427 5.17 -3.68 6.52
CA CYS A 427 5.90 -4.10 7.72
C CYS A 427 5.89 -5.61 7.91
N ILE A 428 6.74 -6.08 8.81
CA ILE A 428 6.71 -7.43 9.41
C ILE A 428 6.31 -7.25 10.88
N VAL A 429 5.37 -8.03 11.38
CA VAL A 429 5.00 -8.04 12.80
C VAL A 429 5.72 -9.21 13.49
N ASN A 430 6.45 -8.92 14.55
CA ASN A 430 7.18 -9.85 15.39
C ASN A 430 6.54 -9.83 16.78
N SER A 431 5.75 -10.79 17.20
CA SER A 431 5.43 -12.06 16.59
C SER A 431 4.10 -12.63 17.08
N ILE A 432 3.67 -13.73 16.50
CA ILE A 432 2.63 -14.59 17.06
C ILE A 432 3.21 -15.90 17.62
N ASN A 433 2.52 -16.50 18.56
CA ASN A 433 2.76 -17.85 19.08
C ASN A 433 1.47 -18.41 19.69
N PHE A 434 1.53 -19.62 20.25
CA PHE A 434 0.39 -20.26 20.90
C PHE A 434 0.58 -20.47 22.41
N GLU A 435 1.47 -19.73 23.06
CA GLU A 435 1.71 -19.86 24.50
C GLU A 435 0.41 -19.69 25.33
N ASP A 436 -0.39 -18.67 24.98
CA ASP A 436 -1.70 -18.39 25.56
C ASP A 436 -2.86 -18.90 24.67
N GLY A 437 -2.61 -19.90 23.82
CA GLY A 437 -3.57 -20.38 22.81
C GLY A 437 -3.66 -19.46 21.58
N GLU A 438 -4.67 -19.69 20.74
CA GLU A 438 -4.80 -19.02 19.44
C GLU A 438 -5.45 -17.64 19.49
N ALA A 439 -6.15 -17.28 20.56
CA ALA A 439 -6.99 -16.07 20.59
C ALA A 439 -6.20 -14.77 20.37
N LYS A 440 -5.00 -14.65 20.97
CA LYS A 440 -4.12 -13.50 20.80
C LYS A 440 -3.50 -13.49 19.40
N ALA A 441 -3.03 -14.65 18.92
CA ALA A 441 -2.50 -14.81 17.57
C ALA A 441 -3.51 -14.37 16.51
N ARG A 442 -4.78 -14.78 16.62
CA ARG A 442 -5.85 -14.38 15.69
C ARG A 442 -6.09 -12.88 15.67
N LYS A 443 -6.09 -12.19 16.81
CA LYS A 443 -6.20 -10.72 16.86
C LYS A 443 -5.06 -10.01 16.12
N ILE A 444 -3.83 -10.50 16.27
CA ILE A 444 -2.67 -9.96 15.57
C ILE A 444 -2.77 -10.25 14.06
N LEU A 445 -3.21 -11.45 13.67
CA LEU A 445 -3.43 -11.80 12.27
C LEU A 445 -4.51 -10.95 11.62
N ASP A 446 -5.59 -10.61 12.34
CA ASP A 446 -6.62 -9.68 11.87
C ASP A 446 -6.01 -8.30 11.53
N LEU A 447 -5.11 -7.78 12.39
CA LEU A 447 -4.38 -6.55 12.13
C LEU A 447 -3.44 -6.72 10.92
N CYS A 448 -2.63 -7.78 10.87
CA CYS A 448 -1.73 -8.02 9.75
C CYS A 448 -2.49 -8.08 8.42
N LYS A 449 -3.64 -8.74 8.40
CA LYS A 449 -4.52 -8.80 7.22
C LYS A 449 -5.07 -7.43 6.83
N ALA A 450 -5.54 -6.66 7.83
CA ALA A 450 -6.13 -5.35 7.61
C ALA A 450 -5.11 -4.31 7.12
N TYR A 451 -3.85 -4.39 7.56
CA TYR A 451 -2.79 -3.43 7.23
C TYR A 451 -1.77 -3.96 6.20
N GLY A 452 -1.91 -5.21 5.77
CA GLY A 452 -1.04 -5.81 4.76
C GLY A 452 0.36 -6.16 5.26
N ALA A 453 0.53 -6.52 6.54
CA ALA A 453 1.82 -6.87 7.12
C ALA A 453 2.13 -8.37 6.97
N SER A 454 3.42 -8.72 6.84
CA SER A 454 3.93 -10.08 7.02
C SER A 454 4.07 -10.40 8.50
N ILE A 455 4.23 -11.66 8.87
CA ILE A 455 4.22 -12.12 10.26
C ILE A 455 5.36 -13.07 10.60
N VAL A 456 6.05 -12.80 11.71
CA VAL A 456 6.92 -13.77 12.38
C VAL A 456 6.10 -14.64 13.31
N ALA A 457 6.33 -15.95 13.29
CA ALA A 457 5.64 -16.91 14.12
C ALA A 457 6.63 -17.82 14.85
N LEU A 458 6.58 -17.80 16.19
CA LEU A 458 7.49 -18.55 17.04
C LEU A 458 7.00 -19.98 17.26
N THR A 459 7.91 -20.95 17.28
CA THR A 459 7.60 -22.33 17.62
C THR A 459 7.41 -22.53 19.15
N ILE A 460 6.40 -21.83 19.67
CA ILE A 460 5.96 -21.86 21.07
C ILE A 460 4.47 -22.22 21.10
N ASP A 461 4.07 -23.13 21.98
CA ASP A 461 2.67 -23.47 22.21
C ASP A 461 2.36 -23.54 23.72
N GLU A 462 1.17 -24.02 24.06
CA GLU A 462 0.66 -24.15 25.43
C GLU A 462 1.55 -25.02 26.34
N GLN A 463 2.49 -25.79 25.76
CA GLN A 463 3.51 -26.56 26.50
C GLN A 463 4.85 -25.82 26.61
N GLY A 464 4.90 -24.56 26.09
CA GLY A 464 6.09 -23.72 26.09
C GLY A 464 6.94 -23.86 24.81
N MET A 465 8.18 -23.40 24.88
CA MET A 465 9.13 -23.34 23.76
C MET A 465 9.52 -24.74 23.27
N ALA A 466 9.44 -24.96 21.93
CA ALA A 466 9.82 -26.24 21.33
C ALA A 466 11.34 -26.46 21.38
N LYS A 467 11.79 -27.50 22.07
CA LYS A 467 13.21 -27.85 22.24
C LYS A 467 13.69 -28.91 21.26
N THR A 468 12.81 -29.80 20.78
CA THR A 468 13.15 -30.89 19.87
C THR A 468 12.72 -30.61 18.43
N LEU A 469 13.37 -31.28 17.46
CA LEU A 469 13.03 -31.18 16.04
C LEU A 469 11.53 -31.44 15.80
N GLU A 470 11.01 -32.54 16.37
CA GLU A 470 9.63 -32.99 16.16
C GLU A 470 8.65 -31.92 16.63
N ARG A 471 8.90 -31.33 17.82
CA ARG A 471 8.03 -30.29 18.38
C ARG A 471 8.09 -28.99 17.54
N LYS A 472 9.28 -28.59 17.10
CA LYS A 472 9.45 -27.41 16.22
C LYS A 472 8.64 -27.58 14.93
N VAL A 473 8.75 -28.71 14.28
CA VAL A 473 8.03 -29.01 13.02
C VAL A 473 6.52 -29.12 13.26
N GLN A 474 6.09 -29.76 14.35
CA GLN A 474 4.67 -29.88 14.71
C GLN A 474 4.01 -28.51 14.92
N ILE A 475 4.66 -27.60 15.65
CA ILE A 475 4.13 -26.24 15.87
C ILE A 475 4.18 -25.44 14.57
N ALA A 476 5.26 -25.58 13.78
CA ALA A 476 5.36 -24.95 12.46
C ALA A 476 4.20 -25.35 11.54
N GLU A 477 3.80 -26.63 11.53
CA GLU A 477 2.64 -27.10 10.77
C GLU A 477 1.34 -26.45 11.24
N ARG A 478 1.14 -26.32 12.54
CA ARG A 478 -0.02 -25.64 13.12
C ARG A 478 -0.05 -24.16 12.76
N LEU A 479 1.12 -23.48 12.76
CA LEU A 479 1.26 -22.08 12.34
C LEU A 479 0.96 -21.90 10.84
N VAL A 480 1.48 -22.78 9.99
CA VAL A 480 1.18 -22.75 8.54
C VAL A 480 -0.32 -22.93 8.30
N LYS A 481 -0.95 -23.91 8.95
CA LYS A 481 -2.39 -24.14 8.84
C LYS A 481 -3.19 -22.90 9.23
N LEU A 482 -2.88 -22.25 10.37
CA LEU A 482 -3.57 -21.05 10.81
C LEU A 482 -3.35 -19.89 9.84
N VAL A 483 -2.10 -19.57 9.53
CA VAL A 483 -1.76 -18.34 8.80
C VAL A 483 -2.07 -18.47 7.30
N VAL A 484 -1.69 -19.59 6.69
CA VAL A 484 -1.82 -19.78 5.24
C VAL A 484 -3.20 -20.33 4.88
N ASP A 485 -3.63 -21.45 5.51
CA ASP A 485 -4.83 -22.15 5.06
C ASP A 485 -6.10 -21.47 5.58
N GLU A 486 -6.13 -21.02 6.85
CA GLU A 486 -7.32 -20.41 7.42
C GLU A 486 -7.42 -18.91 7.12
N TYR A 487 -6.32 -18.16 7.30
CA TYR A 487 -6.30 -16.70 7.06
C TYR A 487 -6.01 -16.32 5.61
N GLY A 488 -5.50 -17.25 4.79
CA GLY A 488 -5.20 -17.01 3.37
C GLY A 488 -4.08 -16.01 3.13
N PHE A 489 -3.07 -15.97 4.01
CA PHE A 489 -1.83 -15.26 3.72
C PHE A 489 -1.04 -15.99 2.64
N HIS A 490 -0.29 -15.25 1.84
CA HIS A 490 0.68 -15.89 0.98
C HIS A 490 1.75 -16.57 1.83
N PRO A 491 2.19 -17.81 1.53
CA PRO A 491 3.16 -18.52 2.38
C PRO A 491 4.45 -17.76 2.65
N SER A 492 4.91 -16.92 1.70
CA SER A 492 6.10 -16.08 1.88
C SER A 492 5.92 -14.91 2.86
N ASP A 493 4.69 -14.60 3.26
CA ASP A 493 4.41 -13.60 4.30
C ASP A 493 4.47 -14.19 5.71
N LEU A 494 4.58 -15.51 5.83
CA LEU A 494 4.86 -16.22 7.07
C LEU A 494 6.36 -16.46 7.21
N ILE A 495 6.91 -16.04 8.36
CA ILE A 495 8.31 -16.18 8.72
C ILE A 495 8.39 -16.97 10.02
N ILE A 496 8.82 -18.23 9.96
CA ILE A 496 8.86 -19.10 11.15
C ILE A 496 10.19 -18.94 11.87
N ASP A 497 10.14 -18.68 13.18
CA ASP A 497 11.29 -18.77 14.08
C ASP A 497 11.27 -20.11 14.83
N PRO A 498 12.16 -21.05 14.48
CA PRO A 498 12.26 -22.32 15.21
C PRO A 498 12.98 -22.19 16.54
N LEU A 499 13.30 -21.01 17.00
CA LEU A 499 13.99 -20.65 18.24
C LEU A 499 15.44 -21.11 18.34
N THR A 500 16.29 -20.24 18.84
CA THR A 500 17.70 -20.52 19.17
C THR A 500 17.88 -20.50 20.68
N PHE A 501 18.34 -21.61 21.25
CA PHE A 501 18.64 -21.72 22.68
C PHE A 501 20.13 -21.56 22.95
N THR A 502 20.46 -21.09 24.16
CA THR A 502 21.86 -20.90 24.55
C THR A 502 22.57 -22.23 24.79
N LEU A 503 23.75 -22.38 24.19
CA LEU A 503 24.68 -23.46 24.51
C LEU A 503 25.65 -23.06 25.63
N GLY A 504 25.79 -21.75 25.90
CA GLY A 504 26.73 -21.21 26.86
C GLY A 504 26.36 -21.42 28.33
N SER A 505 25.12 -21.79 28.62
CA SER A 505 24.64 -22.01 29.99
C SER A 505 25.17 -23.30 30.63
N GLY A 506 25.63 -24.27 29.82
CA GLY A 506 26.00 -25.61 30.29
C GLY A 506 24.82 -26.47 30.75
N ASP A 507 23.58 -26.04 30.53
CA ASP A 507 22.38 -26.79 30.87
C ASP A 507 22.21 -27.97 29.90
N GLU A 508 22.19 -29.19 30.44
CA GLU A 508 22.01 -30.44 29.67
C GLU A 508 20.70 -30.44 28.84
N ALA A 509 19.68 -29.69 29.28
CA ALA A 509 18.42 -29.57 28.56
C ALA A 509 18.57 -28.91 27.17
N PHE A 510 19.65 -28.14 26.93
CA PHE A 510 19.92 -27.45 25.68
C PHE A 510 21.06 -28.07 24.85
N ARG A 511 21.67 -29.17 25.31
CA ARG A 511 22.85 -29.78 24.68
C ARG A 511 22.68 -30.10 23.20
N GLY A 512 21.48 -30.55 22.76
CA GLY A 512 21.19 -30.86 21.37
C GLY A 512 20.41 -29.75 20.63
N SER A 513 20.12 -28.63 21.27
CA SER A 513 19.14 -27.66 20.77
C SER A 513 19.57 -26.94 19.48
N ALA A 514 20.88 -26.66 19.32
CA ALA A 514 21.37 -26.04 18.08
C ALA A 514 21.19 -26.98 16.87
N VAL A 515 21.49 -28.26 17.03
CA VAL A 515 21.27 -29.28 15.97
C VAL A 515 19.78 -29.38 15.67
N ALA A 516 18.94 -29.47 16.69
CA ALA A 516 17.48 -29.51 16.50
C ALA A 516 16.95 -28.27 15.76
N THR A 517 17.52 -27.08 16.01
CA THR A 517 17.17 -25.84 15.30
C THR A 517 17.60 -25.89 13.82
N LEU A 518 18.84 -26.32 13.53
CA LEU A 518 19.33 -26.44 12.16
C LEU A 518 18.52 -27.47 11.34
N GLU A 519 18.26 -28.64 11.92
CA GLU A 519 17.41 -29.66 11.26
C GLU A 519 15.97 -29.18 11.10
N ALA A 520 15.44 -28.36 12.02
CA ALA A 520 14.11 -27.77 11.88
C ALA A 520 14.07 -26.77 10.72
N LEU A 521 15.09 -25.91 10.53
CA LEU A 521 15.19 -25.03 9.35
C LEU A 521 15.10 -25.83 8.06
N LYS A 522 15.90 -26.89 7.95
CA LYS A 522 15.91 -27.80 6.79
C LYS A 522 14.55 -28.46 6.56
N ALA A 523 13.92 -28.97 7.62
CA ALA A 523 12.62 -29.61 7.53
C ALA A 523 11.51 -28.64 7.12
N ILE A 524 11.49 -27.42 7.68
CA ILE A 524 10.53 -26.35 7.34
C ILE A 524 10.72 -25.95 5.87
N ARG A 525 11.96 -25.70 5.46
CA ARG A 525 12.29 -25.32 4.09
C ARG A 525 11.90 -26.38 3.05
N HIS A 526 12.11 -27.64 3.37
CA HIS A 526 11.74 -28.76 2.50
C HIS A 526 10.21 -28.93 2.41
N ARG A 527 9.50 -28.82 3.54
CA ARG A 527 8.07 -29.06 3.60
C ARG A 527 7.23 -27.89 3.08
N TRP A 528 7.70 -26.65 3.31
CA TRP A 528 7.04 -25.41 2.87
C TRP A 528 8.03 -24.47 2.19
N PRO A 529 8.42 -24.71 0.94
CA PRO A 529 9.52 -24.00 0.28
C PRO A 529 9.32 -22.49 0.13
N LEU A 530 8.06 -22.04 0.17
CA LEU A 530 7.71 -20.61 0.08
C LEU A 530 7.69 -19.91 1.44
N VAL A 531 7.58 -20.64 2.54
CA VAL A 531 7.64 -20.08 3.89
C VAL A 531 9.08 -19.61 4.18
N ASN A 532 9.20 -18.46 4.83
CA ASN A 532 10.49 -17.92 5.25
C ASN A 532 10.83 -18.36 6.68
N THR A 533 12.10 -18.27 7.05
CA THR A 533 12.59 -18.58 8.40
C THR A 533 13.44 -17.43 8.93
N ILE A 534 13.49 -17.28 10.24
CA ILE A 534 14.31 -16.29 10.95
C ILE A 534 14.93 -16.91 12.20
N LEU A 535 16.07 -16.41 12.64
CA LEU A 535 16.71 -16.79 13.89
C LEU A 535 17.27 -15.58 14.64
N GLY A 536 17.05 -15.52 15.95
CA GLY A 536 17.85 -14.75 16.88
C GLY A 536 19.20 -15.45 17.12
N VAL A 537 20.13 -15.35 16.17
CA VAL A 537 21.40 -16.13 16.14
C VAL A 537 22.21 -15.93 17.42
N SER A 538 22.27 -14.69 17.96
CA SER A 538 23.10 -14.37 19.11
C SER A 538 22.67 -15.09 20.42
N ASN A 539 21.45 -15.63 20.46
CA ASN A 539 20.96 -16.40 21.61
C ASN A 539 21.79 -17.67 21.83
N VAL A 540 22.36 -18.30 20.79
CA VAL A 540 23.18 -19.51 20.92
C VAL A 540 24.37 -19.30 21.84
N SER A 541 24.90 -18.09 21.91
CA SER A 541 26.12 -17.73 22.65
C SER A 541 25.88 -16.92 23.92
N PHE A 542 24.61 -16.75 24.32
CA PHE A 542 24.28 -15.99 25.52
C PHE A 542 24.99 -16.56 26.75
N GLY A 543 25.61 -15.69 27.57
CA GLY A 543 26.37 -16.08 28.74
C GLY A 543 27.87 -16.35 28.52
N LEU A 544 28.33 -16.42 27.26
CA LEU A 544 29.75 -16.60 26.93
C LEU A 544 30.51 -15.27 26.87
N ALA A 545 31.84 -15.35 27.02
CA ALA A 545 32.73 -14.21 26.83
C ALA A 545 32.67 -13.66 25.38
N PRO A 546 32.87 -12.34 25.17
CA PRO A 546 32.71 -11.71 23.85
C PRO A 546 33.45 -12.40 22.71
N GLY A 547 34.69 -12.79 22.89
CA GLY A 547 35.48 -13.47 21.85
C GLY A 547 34.89 -14.82 21.44
N SER A 548 34.41 -15.62 22.40
CA SER A 548 33.76 -16.91 22.13
C SER A 548 32.39 -16.72 21.46
N ARG A 549 31.68 -15.64 21.79
CA ARG A 549 30.39 -15.32 21.17
C ARG A 549 30.52 -15.10 19.68
N HIS A 550 31.51 -14.34 19.22
CA HIS A 550 31.71 -14.08 17.79
C HIS A 550 31.92 -15.38 17.01
N ILE A 551 32.72 -16.29 17.54
CA ILE A 551 33.02 -17.58 16.88
C ILE A 551 31.74 -18.44 16.79
N LEU A 552 31.03 -18.60 17.91
CA LEU A 552 29.83 -19.44 17.96
C LEU A 552 28.70 -18.86 17.11
N ASN A 553 28.49 -17.53 17.14
CA ASN A 553 27.51 -16.85 16.31
C ASN A 553 27.82 -17.02 14.81
N ALA A 554 29.10 -16.89 14.40
CA ALA A 554 29.51 -17.07 13.02
C ALA A 554 29.28 -18.50 12.53
N LEU A 555 29.59 -19.50 13.34
CA LEU A 555 29.33 -20.91 13.04
C LEU A 555 27.83 -21.20 12.92
N MET A 556 27.05 -20.73 13.88
CA MET A 556 25.59 -20.91 13.85
C MET A 556 24.98 -20.25 12.63
N LEU A 557 25.37 -19.02 12.29
CA LEU A 557 24.90 -18.30 11.12
C LEU A 557 25.27 -19.06 9.82
N TYR A 558 26.52 -19.50 9.69
CA TYR A 558 26.95 -20.23 8.52
C TYR A 558 26.12 -21.50 8.30
N HIS A 559 25.96 -22.31 9.34
CA HIS A 559 25.14 -23.52 9.24
C HIS A 559 23.67 -23.25 9.02
N ALA A 560 23.10 -22.22 9.66
CA ALA A 560 21.70 -21.85 9.47
C ALA A 560 21.40 -21.48 8.01
N VAL A 561 22.28 -20.68 7.38
CA VAL A 561 22.14 -20.30 5.94
C VAL A 561 22.23 -21.53 5.03
N GLN A 562 23.06 -22.54 5.37
CA GLN A 562 23.14 -23.77 4.58
C GLN A 562 21.90 -24.68 4.74
N HIS A 563 21.17 -24.52 5.83
CA HIS A 563 19.99 -25.34 6.12
C HIS A 563 18.66 -24.68 5.69
N GLY A 564 18.65 -23.39 5.34
CA GLY A 564 17.45 -22.70 4.84
C GLY A 564 17.04 -21.45 5.57
#